data_97e7a950285e3f3e63a75c77517f0f5a
#
_entry.id   97e7a950285e3f3e63a75c77517f0f5a
#
_cell.length_a   1.000
_cell.length_b   1.000
_cell.length_c   1.000
_cell.angle_alpha   90.00
_cell.angle_beta   90.00
_cell.angle_gamma   90.00
#
_symmetry.space_group_name_H-M   'P 1'
#
loop_
_entity.id
_entity.type
_entity.pdbx_description
1 polymer ?
#
loop_
_entity_poly.entity_id
_entity_poly.type
_entity_poly.pdbx_seq_one_letter_code
_entity_poly.pdbx_strand_id
1 'polypeptide(L)'
;MIERKTKPITVSRRYPAAPLVGVGVVVLNSQGEVLLIKRGKPPRAGEWSIPGGMIDLGERLEEAARREVREECGITIAIGGFITTFEPIIYDAAGEIEYHYVLIDYWATHVAGEAIAQDDALAVVWTPTTALTEFVLRPETTKVIHDAYAAWHTTYGERAIKRS
;
A
#
# COMPACT_ATOMS: atom_id res chain seq x y z
N MET A 1 -0.01 32.43 -27.73
CA MET A 1 0.13 31.17 -26.96
C MET A 1 0.58 31.57 -25.56
N ILE A 2 -0.32 31.48 -24.55
CA ILE A 2 0.00 31.86 -23.17
C ILE A 2 0.58 30.61 -22.51
N GLU A 3 1.90 30.54 -22.32
CA GLU A 3 2.53 29.57 -21.45
C GLU A 3 2.04 29.81 -20.01
N ARG A 4 1.11 29.00 -19.56
CA ARG A 4 0.81 28.93 -18.12
C ARG A 4 1.97 28.19 -17.44
N LYS A 5 2.94 28.93 -16.94
CA LYS A 5 3.89 28.43 -15.93
C LYS A 5 3.08 28.15 -14.66
N THR A 6 2.50 26.98 -14.54
CA THR A 6 1.95 26.51 -13.26
C THR A 6 3.14 26.30 -12.33
N LYS A 7 3.26 27.13 -11.31
CA LYS A 7 4.13 26.81 -10.16
C LYS A 7 3.73 25.41 -9.66
N PRO A 8 4.70 24.52 -9.38
CA PRO A 8 4.37 23.24 -8.76
C PRO A 8 3.70 23.56 -7.41
N ILE A 9 2.44 23.17 -7.28
CA ILE A 9 1.71 23.26 -6.03
C ILE A 9 2.29 22.14 -5.17
N THR A 10 3.12 22.49 -4.18
CA THR A 10 3.57 21.52 -3.18
C THR A 10 2.39 21.17 -2.31
N VAL A 11 1.85 19.97 -2.48
CA VAL A 11 0.74 19.46 -1.66
C VAL A 11 1.30 19.06 -0.31
N SER A 12 0.89 19.78 0.76
CA SER A 12 1.23 19.41 2.12
C SER A 12 0.46 18.13 2.51
N ARG A 13 1.16 17.11 3.00
CA ARG A 13 0.52 15.91 3.58
C ARG A 13 -0.05 16.18 4.97
N ARG A 14 0.60 17.08 5.72
CA ARG A 14 0.18 17.50 7.05
C ARG A 14 -0.61 18.79 6.96
N TYR A 15 -1.76 18.86 7.62
CA TYR A 15 -2.73 19.95 7.52
C TYR A 15 -3.10 20.26 6.06
N PRO A 16 -3.61 19.25 5.32
CA PRO A 16 -3.88 19.40 3.90
C PRO A 16 -5.08 20.31 3.65
N ALA A 17 -5.06 21.06 2.53
CA ALA A 17 -6.20 21.88 2.10
C ALA A 17 -7.38 21.06 1.56
N ALA A 18 -7.18 19.77 1.25
CA ALA A 18 -8.18 18.84 0.76
C ALA A 18 -7.73 17.41 1.07
N PRO A 19 -8.66 16.41 1.07
CA PRO A 19 -8.27 15.02 1.20
C PRO A 19 -7.26 14.59 0.13
N LEU A 20 -6.29 13.76 0.52
CA LEU A 20 -5.25 13.27 -0.36
C LEU A 20 -5.57 11.84 -0.79
N VAL A 21 -5.44 11.56 -2.08
CA VAL A 21 -5.72 10.23 -2.63
C VAL A 21 -4.44 9.41 -2.67
N GLY A 22 -4.52 8.16 -2.22
CA GLY A 22 -3.42 7.22 -2.24
C GLY A 22 -3.88 5.80 -2.54
N VAL A 23 -2.93 4.91 -2.67
CA VAL A 23 -3.14 3.48 -2.93
C VAL A 23 -2.43 2.65 -1.88
N GLY A 24 -3.05 1.54 -1.47
CA GLY A 24 -2.42 0.46 -0.73
C GLY A 24 -2.41 -0.82 -1.57
N VAL A 25 -1.40 -1.65 -1.40
CA VAL A 25 -1.27 -2.87 -2.20
C VAL A 25 -0.93 -4.06 -1.31
N VAL A 26 -1.84 -5.02 -1.24
CA VAL A 26 -1.56 -6.32 -0.64
C VAL A 26 -0.91 -7.21 -1.70
N VAL A 27 0.39 -7.39 -1.60
CA VAL A 27 1.16 -8.22 -2.53
C VAL A 27 1.30 -9.62 -1.97
N LEU A 28 0.92 -10.62 -2.75
CA LEU A 28 1.02 -12.03 -2.39
C LEU A 28 2.03 -12.74 -3.33
N ASN A 29 2.90 -13.58 -2.76
CA ASN A 29 3.80 -14.43 -3.53
C ASN A 29 3.15 -15.77 -3.89
N SER A 30 3.89 -16.64 -4.58
CA SER A 30 3.39 -17.97 -5.00
C SER A 30 3.11 -18.92 -3.84
N GLN A 31 3.64 -18.68 -2.66
CA GLN A 31 3.39 -19.42 -1.43
C GLN A 31 2.18 -18.89 -0.66
N GLY A 32 1.57 -17.78 -1.10
CA GLY A 32 0.47 -17.12 -0.40
C GLY A 32 0.93 -16.30 0.80
N GLU A 33 2.22 -15.96 0.87
CA GLU A 33 2.73 -15.03 1.86
C GLU A 33 2.48 -13.59 1.42
N VAL A 34 2.17 -12.72 2.36
CA VAL A 34 1.96 -11.29 2.14
C VAL A 34 3.24 -10.50 2.41
N LEU A 35 3.48 -9.49 1.59
CA LEU A 35 4.57 -8.54 1.78
C LEU A 35 4.14 -7.43 2.75
N LEU A 36 4.86 -7.29 3.84
CA LEU A 36 4.73 -6.18 4.77
C LEU A 36 5.94 -5.25 4.67
N ILE A 37 5.70 -3.97 4.87
CA ILE A 37 6.74 -2.94 5.03
C ILE A 37 6.69 -2.35 6.43
N LYS A 38 7.85 -1.91 6.95
CA LYS A 38 7.95 -1.05 8.12
C LYS A 38 8.07 0.39 7.65
N ARG A 39 7.11 1.22 8.02
CA ARG A 39 7.04 2.62 7.56
C ARG A 39 8.17 3.48 8.11
N GLY A 40 8.81 4.27 7.24
CA GLY A 40 9.86 5.20 7.63
C GLY A 40 9.38 6.64 7.86
N LYS A 41 8.19 7.02 7.38
CA LYS A 41 7.69 8.39 7.40
C LYS A 41 6.34 8.53 8.11
N PRO A 42 6.04 9.75 8.66
CA PRO A 42 4.71 10.11 9.16
C PRO A 42 3.63 10.05 8.04
N PRO A 43 2.37 9.84 8.44
CA PRO A 43 1.94 9.40 9.76
C PRO A 43 2.34 7.96 10.02
N ARG A 44 2.51 7.61 11.31
CA ARG A 44 2.78 6.23 11.77
C ARG A 44 4.13 5.65 11.33
N ALA A 45 5.19 6.46 11.37
CA ALA A 45 6.55 5.98 11.22
C ALA A 45 6.85 4.86 12.24
N GLY A 46 7.51 3.78 11.78
CA GLY A 46 7.86 2.63 12.59
C GLY A 46 6.78 1.54 12.71
N GLU A 47 5.54 1.79 12.26
CA GLU A 47 4.49 0.77 12.20
C GLU A 47 4.66 -0.15 10.98
N TRP A 48 4.23 -1.41 11.12
CA TRP A 48 4.10 -2.33 10.00
C TRP A 48 2.81 -2.06 9.23
N SER A 49 2.88 -2.19 7.90
CA SER A 49 1.76 -1.94 6.99
C SER A 49 1.97 -2.68 5.66
N ILE A 50 1.00 -2.56 4.78
CA ILE A 50 1.16 -2.90 3.36
C ILE A 50 1.89 -1.76 2.63
N PRO A 51 2.62 -2.03 1.54
CA PRO A 51 3.20 -0.98 0.70
C PRO A 51 2.13 -0.12 0.05
N GLY A 52 2.50 1.11 -0.26
CA GLY A 52 1.63 2.07 -0.92
C GLY A 52 2.00 3.51 -0.64
N GLY A 53 1.34 4.42 -1.31
CA GLY A 53 1.60 5.84 -1.20
C GLY A 53 0.59 6.68 -1.97
N MET A 54 0.93 7.95 -2.19
CA MET A 54 0.03 8.88 -2.85
C MET A 54 0.15 8.76 -4.38
N ILE A 55 -0.97 9.01 -5.06
CA ILE A 55 -0.96 9.14 -6.52
C ILE A 55 -0.37 10.49 -6.92
N ASP A 56 0.35 10.51 -8.02
CA ASP A 56 0.83 11.73 -8.64
C ASP A 56 -0.24 12.35 -9.55
N LEU A 57 -0.15 13.66 -9.77
CA LEU A 57 -1.07 14.35 -10.64
C LEU A 57 -1.00 13.80 -12.08
N GLY A 58 -2.12 13.28 -12.59
CA GLY A 58 -2.20 12.67 -13.91
C GLY A 58 -1.90 11.17 -13.94
N GLU A 59 -1.51 10.58 -12.81
CA GLU A 59 -1.25 9.15 -12.67
C GLU A 59 -2.57 8.38 -12.41
N ARG A 60 -2.68 7.18 -12.97
CA ARG A 60 -3.79 6.27 -12.68
C ARG A 60 -3.52 5.46 -11.41
N LEU A 61 -4.58 5.03 -10.72
CA LEU A 61 -4.45 4.29 -9.46
C LEU A 61 -3.59 3.03 -9.56
N GLU A 62 -3.78 2.22 -10.60
CA GLU A 62 -2.96 1.01 -10.78
C GLU A 62 -1.50 1.31 -11.17
N GLU A 63 -1.24 2.43 -11.86
CA GLU A 63 0.12 2.89 -12.16
C GLU A 63 0.82 3.30 -10.86
N ALA A 64 0.15 4.07 -10.01
CA ALA A 64 0.63 4.44 -8.69
C ALA A 64 0.91 3.20 -7.83
N ALA A 65 0.01 2.22 -7.81
CA ALA A 65 0.19 0.98 -7.08
C ALA A 65 1.47 0.23 -7.51
N ARG A 66 1.71 0.11 -8.82
CA ARG A 66 2.94 -0.53 -9.34
C ARG A 66 4.18 0.29 -9.03
N ARG A 67 4.11 1.61 -9.14
CA ARG A 67 5.24 2.52 -8.85
C ARG A 67 5.62 2.46 -7.38
N GLU A 68 4.67 2.63 -6.47
CA GLU A 68 4.92 2.62 -5.02
C GLU A 68 5.55 1.30 -4.56
N VAL A 69 5.01 0.16 -5.00
CA VAL A 69 5.59 -1.15 -4.64
C VAL A 69 7.02 -1.30 -5.18
N ARG A 70 7.29 -0.79 -6.38
CA ARG A 70 8.65 -0.81 -6.95
C ARG A 70 9.59 0.10 -6.17
N GLU A 71 9.15 1.30 -5.80
CA GLU A 71 9.95 2.28 -5.08
C GLU A 71 10.26 1.82 -3.65
N GLU A 72 9.28 1.28 -2.93
CA GLU A 72 9.44 0.86 -1.54
C GLU A 72 10.05 -0.54 -1.38
N CYS A 73 9.81 -1.45 -2.33
CA CYS A 73 10.14 -2.87 -2.18
C CYS A 73 11.05 -3.43 -3.28
N GLY A 74 11.30 -2.71 -4.38
CA GLY A 74 12.18 -3.17 -5.46
C GLY A 74 11.61 -4.29 -6.34
N ILE A 75 10.33 -4.63 -6.23
CA ILE A 75 9.70 -5.75 -6.95
C ILE A 75 8.73 -5.29 -8.03
N THR A 76 8.47 -6.19 -8.97
CA THR A 76 7.41 -6.05 -10.00
C THR A 76 6.19 -6.87 -9.61
N ILE A 77 5.01 -6.30 -9.80
CA ILE A 77 3.73 -6.91 -9.44
C ILE A 77 2.75 -6.93 -10.61
N ALA A 78 1.80 -7.85 -10.58
CA ALA A 78 0.62 -7.86 -11.42
C ALA A 78 -0.62 -7.57 -10.53
N ILE A 79 -1.35 -6.50 -10.86
CA ILE A 79 -2.57 -6.15 -10.13
C ILE A 79 -3.62 -7.22 -10.38
N GLY A 80 -4.19 -7.76 -9.30
CA GLY A 80 -5.25 -8.75 -9.34
C GLY A 80 -6.63 -8.12 -9.31
N GLY A 81 -6.84 -7.11 -8.48
CA GLY A 81 -8.10 -6.38 -8.41
C GLY A 81 -8.21 -5.43 -7.23
N PHE A 82 -9.29 -4.66 -7.26
CA PHE A 82 -9.71 -3.77 -6.18
C PHE A 82 -10.21 -4.58 -4.98
N ILE A 83 -9.92 -4.11 -3.77
CA ILE A 83 -10.42 -4.71 -2.52
C ILE A 83 -11.42 -3.77 -1.85
N THR A 84 -10.97 -2.59 -1.45
CA THR A 84 -11.77 -1.65 -0.66
C THR A 84 -11.22 -0.23 -0.74
N THR A 85 -11.97 0.71 -0.21
CA THR A 85 -11.50 2.06 0.14
C THR A 85 -11.40 2.21 1.66
N PHE A 86 -10.39 2.95 2.11
CA PHE A 86 -10.19 3.31 3.49
C PHE A 86 -9.97 4.82 3.62
N GLU A 87 -10.65 5.48 4.55
CA GLU A 87 -10.71 6.94 4.65
C GLU A 87 -10.23 7.41 6.04
N PRO A 88 -8.92 7.35 6.34
CA PRO A 88 -8.41 7.77 7.64
C PRO A 88 -8.39 9.30 7.77
N ILE A 89 -9.04 9.79 8.81
CA ILE A 89 -8.95 11.18 9.28
C ILE A 89 -8.23 11.17 10.62
N ILE A 90 -7.11 11.86 10.70
CA ILE A 90 -6.28 11.92 11.90
C ILE A 90 -6.31 13.35 12.43
N TYR A 91 -6.66 13.50 13.70
CA TYR A 91 -6.71 14.77 14.39
C TYR A 91 -5.49 14.97 15.27
N ASP A 92 -5.03 16.21 15.39
CA ASP A 92 -4.04 16.57 16.36
C ASP A 92 -4.63 16.77 17.77
N ALA A 93 -3.79 17.13 18.74
CA ALA A 93 -4.21 17.38 20.13
C ALA A 93 -5.15 18.57 20.30
N ALA A 94 -5.21 19.49 19.34
CA ALA A 94 -6.12 20.63 19.32
C ALA A 94 -7.46 20.32 18.66
N GLY A 95 -7.61 19.12 18.06
CA GLY A 95 -8.80 18.69 17.34
C GLY A 95 -8.84 19.16 15.88
N GLU A 96 -7.72 19.67 15.34
CA GLU A 96 -7.59 20.04 13.94
C GLU A 96 -7.26 18.83 13.10
N ILE A 97 -7.72 18.78 11.84
CA ILE A 97 -7.42 17.68 10.91
C ILE A 97 -5.93 17.76 10.52
N GLU A 98 -5.13 16.86 11.09
CA GLU A 98 -3.70 16.78 10.80
C GLU A 98 -3.41 16.00 9.51
N TYR A 99 -4.17 14.90 9.25
CA TYR A 99 -4.10 14.13 8.00
C TYR A 99 -5.48 13.68 7.57
N HIS A 100 -5.73 13.71 6.27
CA HIS A 100 -6.95 13.19 5.67
C HIS A 100 -6.63 12.51 4.35
N TYR A 101 -6.85 11.19 4.27
CA TYR A 101 -6.60 10.39 3.09
C TYR A 101 -7.85 9.68 2.61
N VAL A 102 -7.90 9.43 1.30
CA VAL A 102 -8.77 8.44 0.65
C VAL A 102 -7.83 7.41 0.02
N LEU A 103 -7.76 6.23 0.62
CA LEU A 103 -6.88 5.15 0.19
C LEU A 103 -7.68 4.11 -0.59
N ILE A 104 -7.19 3.74 -1.75
CA ILE A 104 -7.76 2.70 -2.59
C ILE A 104 -6.85 1.48 -2.52
N ASP A 105 -7.34 0.38 -1.96
CA ASP A 105 -6.56 -0.83 -1.73
C ASP A 105 -6.79 -1.86 -2.83
N TYR A 106 -5.68 -2.39 -3.35
CA TYR A 106 -5.62 -3.46 -4.34
C TYR A 106 -4.94 -4.70 -3.77
N TRP A 107 -5.27 -5.86 -4.32
CA TRP A 107 -4.42 -7.02 -4.21
C TRP A 107 -3.64 -7.23 -5.50
N ALA A 108 -2.44 -7.79 -5.37
CA ALA A 108 -1.53 -8.03 -6.48
C ALA A 108 -0.72 -9.32 -6.24
N THR A 109 -0.16 -9.86 -7.31
CA THR A 109 0.79 -10.97 -7.23
C THR A 109 2.21 -10.49 -7.50
N HIS A 110 3.17 -11.06 -6.77
CA HIS A 110 4.59 -10.90 -7.06
C HIS A 110 4.93 -11.55 -8.41
N VAL A 111 5.61 -10.82 -9.28
CA VAL A 111 6.02 -11.28 -10.61
C VAL A 111 7.52 -11.51 -10.67
N ALA A 112 8.31 -10.54 -10.23
CA ALA A 112 9.78 -10.58 -10.31
C ALA A 112 10.44 -9.64 -9.30
N GLY A 113 11.72 -9.88 -9.07
CA GLY A 113 12.56 -9.11 -8.17
C GLY A 113 12.61 -9.69 -6.76
N GLU A 114 13.67 -9.37 -6.03
CA GLU A 114 13.83 -9.67 -4.62
C GLU A 114 13.31 -8.47 -3.81
N ALA A 115 12.48 -8.74 -2.79
CA ALA A 115 11.96 -7.69 -1.94
C ALA A 115 13.05 -7.12 -1.05
N ILE A 116 13.41 -5.87 -1.28
CA ILE A 116 14.43 -5.13 -0.54
C ILE A 116 13.83 -3.77 -0.15
N ALA A 117 13.95 -3.42 1.13
CA ALA A 117 13.47 -2.14 1.62
C ALA A 117 14.21 -0.97 0.95
N GLN A 118 13.47 -0.05 0.37
CA GLN A 118 13.96 1.13 -0.35
C GLN A 118 13.07 2.32 -0.02
N ASP A 119 13.51 3.51 -0.39
CA ASP A 119 12.81 4.78 -0.22
C ASP A 119 12.25 4.96 1.22
N ASP A 120 10.95 4.97 1.38
CA ASP A 120 10.25 5.21 2.64
C ASP A 120 10.06 3.94 3.50
N ALA A 121 10.50 2.77 3.03
CA ALA A 121 10.44 1.53 3.78
C ALA A 121 11.73 1.28 4.59
N LEU A 122 11.61 1.12 5.91
CA LEU A 122 12.74 0.76 6.79
C LEU A 122 13.07 -0.73 6.75
N ALA A 123 12.08 -1.56 6.49
CA ALA A 123 12.21 -3.01 6.38
C ALA A 123 11.08 -3.57 5.52
N VAL A 124 11.31 -4.72 4.93
CA VAL A 124 10.31 -5.53 4.23
C VAL A 124 10.39 -6.98 4.72
N VAL A 125 9.26 -7.66 4.72
CA VAL A 125 9.19 -9.08 5.09
C VAL A 125 8.05 -9.77 4.35
N TRP A 126 8.30 -10.99 3.87
CA TRP A 126 7.26 -11.92 3.47
C TRP A 126 6.81 -12.70 4.71
N THR A 127 5.51 -12.78 4.94
CA THR A 127 4.95 -13.50 6.08
C THR A 127 3.67 -14.23 5.70
N PRO A 128 3.47 -15.46 6.18
CA PRO A 128 2.19 -16.13 5.98
C PRO A 128 1.07 -15.38 6.72
N THR A 129 -0.13 -15.37 6.15
CA THR A 129 -1.28 -14.67 6.76
C THR A 129 -1.67 -15.23 8.14
N THR A 130 -1.22 -16.41 8.47
CA THR A 130 -1.39 -17.03 9.81
C THR A 130 -0.45 -16.47 10.87
N ALA A 131 0.63 -15.78 10.47
CA ALA A 131 1.63 -15.21 11.37
C ALA A 131 1.52 -13.68 11.52
N LEU A 132 0.44 -13.06 11.03
CA LEU A 132 0.23 -11.59 11.12
C LEU A 132 0.20 -11.07 12.57
N THR A 133 -0.14 -11.91 13.54
CA THR A 133 -0.13 -11.57 14.97
C THR A 133 1.26 -11.31 15.55
N GLU A 134 2.32 -11.70 14.83
CA GLU A 134 3.71 -11.39 15.20
C GLU A 134 4.08 -9.93 14.91
N PHE A 135 3.25 -9.24 14.13
CA PHE A 135 3.43 -7.85 13.75
C PHE A 135 2.36 -6.97 14.41
N VAL A 136 2.77 -5.77 14.84
CA VAL A 136 1.81 -4.78 15.30
C VAL A 136 1.19 -4.12 14.07
N LEU A 137 0.07 -4.70 13.62
CA LEU A 137 -0.73 -4.20 12.51
C LEU A 137 -2.01 -3.53 13.03
N ARG A 138 -2.48 -2.56 12.28
CA ARG A 138 -3.81 -1.98 12.56
C ARG A 138 -4.91 -2.96 12.15
N PRO A 139 -6.08 -2.94 12.84
CA PRO A 139 -7.20 -3.82 12.50
C PRO A 139 -7.62 -3.71 11.03
N GLU A 140 -7.63 -2.49 10.47
CA GLU A 140 -7.98 -2.24 9.08
C GLU A 140 -6.97 -2.89 8.11
N THR A 141 -5.68 -2.79 8.44
CA THR A 141 -4.61 -3.43 7.63
C THR A 141 -4.74 -4.95 7.68
N THR A 142 -4.99 -5.53 8.84
CA THR A 142 -5.21 -6.97 8.99
C THR A 142 -6.43 -7.42 8.18
N LYS A 143 -7.53 -6.66 8.24
CA LYS A 143 -8.75 -6.97 7.50
C LYS A 143 -8.50 -6.96 5.98
N VAL A 144 -7.87 -5.92 5.43
CA VAL A 144 -7.62 -5.83 3.99
C VAL A 144 -6.68 -6.94 3.50
N ILE A 145 -5.72 -7.37 4.32
CA ILE A 145 -4.85 -8.52 4.01
C ILE A 145 -5.67 -9.81 3.90
N HIS A 146 -6.58 -10.07 4.84
CA HIS A 146 -7.42 -11.26 4.76
C HIS A 146 -8.37 -11.24 3.56
N ASP A 147 -8.98 -10.09 3.26
CA ASP A 147 -9.85 -9.92 2.09
C ASP A 147 -9.07 -10.17 0.79
N ALA A 148 -7.85 -9.62 0.70
CA ALA A 148 -6.95 -9.83 -0.44
C ALA A 148 -6.52 -11.29 -0.59
N TYR A 149 -6.17 -11.95 0.53
CA TYR A 149 -5.80 -13.37 0.52
C TYR A 149 -6.95 -14.25 0.02
N ALA A 150 -8.18 -13.98 0.47
CA ALA A 150 -9.36 -14.70 0.00
C ALA A 150 -9.57 -14.54 -1.52
N ALA A 151 -9.42 -13.32 -2.06
CA ALA A 151 -9.52 -13.06 -3.50
C ALA A 151 -8.42 -13.77 -4.29
N TRP A 152 -7.17 -13.71 -3.80
CA TRP A 152 -6.03 -14.40 -4.38
C TRP A 152 -6.21 -15.92 -4.36
N HIS A 153 -6.65 -16.48 -3.23
CA HIS A 153 -6.87 -17.92 -3.06
C HIS A 153 -7.95 -18.44 -3.98
N THR A 154 -9.03 -17.70 -4.18
CA THR A 154 -10.07 -18.04 -5.17
C THR A 154 -9.52 -18.10 -6.59
N THR A 155 -8.56 -17.22 -6.92
CA THR A 155 -7.99 -17.12 -8.26
C THR A 155 -6.87 -18.14 -8.51
N TYR A 156 -6.02 -18.41 -7.50
CA TYR A 156 -4.78 -19.17 -7.65
C TYR A 156 -4.64 -20.37 -6.72
N GLY A 157 -5.43 -20.49 -5.65
CA GLY A 157 -5.27 -21.50 -4.61
C GLY A 157 -5.33 -22.93 -5.12
N GLU A 158 -6.17 -23.24 -6.10
CA GLU A 158 -6.24 -24.58 -6.72
C GLU A 158 -5.00 -24.94 -7.55
N ARG A 159 -4.24 -23.94 -8.02
CA ARG A 159 -3.02 -24.15 -8.81
C ARG A 159 -1.79 -24.38 -7.94
N ALA A 160 -1.77 -23.82 -6.73
CA ALA A 160 -0.67 -23.99 -5.77
C ALA A 160 -0.64 -25.41 -5.19
N ILE A 161 -1.81 -25.99 -4.93
CA ILE A 161 -1.95 -27.35 -4.37
C ILE A 161 -1.51 -28.44 -5.36
N LYS A 162 -1.59 -28.20 -6.67
CA LYS A 162 -1.22 -29.19 -7.72
C LYS A 162 0.29 -29.22 -8.05
N ARG A 163 1.12 -28.40 -7.42
CA ARG A 163 2.57 -28.32 -7.63
C ARG A 163 3.43 -28.76 -6.42
N SER A 164 2.77 -29.27 -5.37
CA SER A 164 3.43 -29.84 -4.17
C SER A 164 3.62 -31.34 -4.30
#